data_0784d4b27885b5713626c41e16caf07a
#
_entry.id   0784d4b27885b5713626c41e16caf07a
#
_cell.length_a   1.000
_cell.length_b   1.000
_cell.length_c   1.000
_cell.angle_alpha   90.00
_cell.angle_beta   90.00
_cell.angle_gamma   90.00
#
_symmetry.space_group_name_H-M   'P 1'
#
loop_
_entity.id
_entity.type
_entity.pdbx_description
1 polymer ?
#
loop_
_entity_poly.entity_id
_entity_poly.type
_entity_poly.pdbx_seq_one_letter_code
_entity_poly.pdbx_strand_id
1 'polypeptide(L)'
;MSAEYFEARERALLGQRYETLYAAPSDSAARGVTVSALRTTPGTFAAKADMALEPSPFCKAAFVVREETFKPGRHPYHHAGVFYSQEPSASSAAPLLGVRPGMRVLDTCAAPGGKSSQLAAALRGQGLLVSNEYVAARAEILKSNLERMGVPNAVILNEAPARIAEALPEFFDRVLVDAPCSGEGMFRKEAVAVTQHSEALVKQCAELGAQILDCAAAVLAPGGQLVYSTCTFAPEEDEGQ
;
A
#
# COMPACT_ATOMS: atom_id res chain seq x y z
N MET A 1 -4.16 24.51 -11.40
CA MET A 1 -3.16 24.95 -10.40
C MET A 1 -2.09 23.87 -10.40
N SER A 2 -0.90 24.23 -10.77
CA SER A 2 0.23 23.29 -10.83
C SER A 2 0.76 23.09 -9.41
N ALA A 3 1.26 21.88 -9.13
CA ALA A 3 2.08 21.63 -7.96
C ALA A 3 3.47 22.25 -8.24
N GLU A 4 3.60 23.56 -8.16
CA GLU A 4 4.80 24.31 -8.58
C GLU A 4 6.07 23.79 -7.94
N TYR A 5 6.01 23.44 -6.66
CA TYR A 5 7.15 22.87 -5.95
C TYR A 5 7.55 21.51 -6.55
N PHE A 6 6.59 20.61 -6.80
CA PHE A 6 6.82 19.30 -7.44
C PHE A 6 7.49 19.47 -8.80
N GLU A 7 6.92 20.30 -9.68
CA GLU A 7 7.46 20.52 -11.02
C GLU A 7 8.89 21.09 -10.99
N ALA A 8 9.13 22.07 -10.12
CA ALA A 8 10.45 22.69 -9.99
C ALA A 8 11.49 21.68 -9.50
N ARG A 9 11.18 20.86 -8.49
CA ARG A 9 12.04 19.82 -7.97
C ARG A 9 12.32 18.75 -9.01
N GLU A 10 11.28 18.21 -9.65
CA GLU A 10 11.43 17.15 -10.65
C GLU A 10 12.22 17.60 -11.88
N ARG A 11 12.02 18.83 -12.33
CA ARG A 11 12.84 19.41 -13.41
C ARG A 11 14.31 19.54 -13.01
N ALA A 12 14.59 19.94 -11.77
CA ALA A 12 15.95 20.02 -11.25
C ALA A 12 16.62 18.65 -11.14
N LEU A 13 15.90 17.63 -10.69
CA LEU A 13 16.42 16.27 -10.53
C LEU A 13 16.60 15.54 -11.85
N LEU A 14 15.63 15.63 -12.75
CA LEU A 14 15.57 14.82 -13.96
C LEU A 14 16.18 15.50 -15.20
N GLY A 15 16.32 16.85 -15.17
CA GLY A 15 16.79 17.61 -16.32
C GLY A 15 15.98 17.31 -17.58
N GLN A 16 16.67 16.95 -18.66
CA GLN A 16 16.02 16.64 -19.95
C GLN A 16 15.06 15.42 -19.87
N ARG A 17 15.24 14.53 -18.90
CA ARG A 17 14.36 13.37 -18.72
C ARG A 17 12.97 13.72 -18.21
N TYR A 18 12.81 14.91 -17.62
CA TYR A 18 11.53 15.36 -17.11
C TYR A 18 10.42 15.31 -18.17
N GLU A 19 10.69 15.91 -19.35
CA GLU A 19 9.72 15.94 -20.45
C GLU A 19 9.37 14.52 -20.94
N THR A 20 10.33 13.61 -20.96
CA THR A 20 10.09 12.21 -21.38
C THR A 20 9.18 11.47 -20.39
N LEU A 21 9.34 11.73 -19.08
CA LEU A 21 8.59 11.03 -18.03
C LEU A 21 7.19 11.61 -17.78
N TYR A 22 7.07 12.94 -17.90
CA TYR A 22 5.85 13.66 -17.50
C TYR A 22 5.07 14.26 -18.67
N ALA A 23 5.63 14.30 -19.91
CA ALA A 23 4.93 14.84 -21.08
C ALA A 23 3.96 13.87 -21.72
N ALA A 24 3.91 12.63 -21.30
CA ALA A 24 2.91 11.70 -21.80
C ALA A 24 1.53 12.12 -21.25
N PRO A 25 0.60 12.56 -22.08
CA PRO A 25 -0.73 12.96 -21.66
C PRO A 25 -1.58 11.70 -21.47
N SER A 26 -1.09 10.76 -20.77
CA SER A 26 -1.96 9.73 -20.49
C SER A 26 -2.53 10.10 -19.14
N ASP A 27 -3.55 10.35 -18.79
CA ASP A 27 -3.81 8.99 -18.61
C ASP A 27 -4.67 8.78 -17.40
N SER A 28 -5.73 8.15 -17.63
CA SER A 28 -6.52 7.48 -16.61
C SER A 28 -5.61 6.63 -15.71
N ALA A 29 -5.71 6.81 -14.42
CA ALA A 29 -5.01 5.99 -13.45
C ALA A 29 -5.28 4.50 -13.73
N ALA A 30 -4.23 3.69 -13.76
CA ALA A 30 -4.36 2.26 -13.99
C ALA A 30 -5.23 1.63 -12.90
N ARG A 31 -6.20 0.82 -13.31
CA ARG A 31 -7.05 0.05 -12.40
C ARG A 31 -6.49 -1.34 -12.26
N GLY A 32 -6.54 -1.87 -11.06
CA GLY A 32 -6.08 -3.22 -10.81
C GLY A 32 -6.86 -3.94 -9.74
N VAL A 33 -6.63 -5.23 -9.69
CA VAL A 33 -7.15 -6.13 -8.67
C VAL A 33 -6.03 -7.04 -8.18
N THR A 34 -5.99 -7.28 -6.89
CA THR A 34 -5.06 -8.25 -6.27
C THR A 34 -5.86 -9.41 -5.70
N VAL A 35 -5.61 -10.60 -6.21
CA VAL A 35 -6.35 -11.83 -5.86
C VAL A 35 -5.92 -12.33 -4.49
N SER A 36 -6.88 -12.69 -3.65
CA SER A 36 -6.63 -13.27 -2.33
C SER A 36 -6.40 -14.77 -2.40
N ALA A 37 -5.22 -15.22 -2.00
CA ALA A 37 -4.90 -16.64 -1.87
C ALA A 37 -5.70 -17.36 -0.77
N LEU A 38 -6.42 -16.62 0.08
CA LEU A 38 -7.39 -17.18 1.03
C LEU A 38 -8.67 -17.69 0.34
N ARG A 39 -8.96 -17.23 -0.87
CA ARG A 39 -10.20 -17.54 -1.60
C ARG A 39 -9.97 -18.35 -2.87
N THR A 40 -8.93 -18.02 -3.63
CA THR A 40 -8.66 -18.67 -4.92
C THR A 40 -7.20 -18.47 -5.35
N THR A 41 -6.81 -19.10 -6.44
CA THR A 41 -5.50 -18.86 -7.06
C THR A 41 -5.62 -17.81 -8.18
N PRO A 42 -4.55 -17.05 -8.48
CA PRO A 42 -4.55 -16.10 -9.61
C PRO A 42 -4.94 -16.75 -10.94
N GLY A 43 -4.45 -17.97 -11.22
CA GLY A 43 -4.79 -18.69 -12.44
C GLY A 43 -6.26 -19.09 -12.51
N THR A 44 -6.83 -19.60 -11.40
CA THR A 44 -8.26 -19.92 -11.33
C THR A 44 -9.14 -18.68 -11.48
N PHE A 45 -8.71 -17.57 -10.87
CA PHE A 45 -9.41 -16.30 -10.99
C PHE A 45 -9.41 -15.81 -12.44
N ALA A 46 -8.24 -15.74 -13.09
CA ALA A 46 -8.13 -15.27 -14.46
C ALA A 46 -8.94 -16.12 -15.46
N ALA A 47 -9.02 -17.45 -15.22
CA ALA A 47 -9.80 -18.35 -16.08
C ALA A 47 -11.32 -18.21 -15.92
N LYS A 48 -11.81 -17.65 -14.80
CA LYS A 48 -13.25 -17.55 -14.46
C LYS A 48 -13.77 -16.12 -14.44
N ALA A 49 -12.89 -15.13 -14.41
CA ALA A 49 -13.29 -13.72 -14.37
C ALA A 49 -13.91 -13.32 -15.70
N ASP A 50 -14.99 -12.57 -15.61
CA ASP A 50 -15.73 -11.98 -16.74
C ASP A 50 -15.25 -10.56 -17.05
N MET A 51 -13.97 -10.29 -16.85
CA MET A 51 -13.32 -9.00 -17.08
C MET A 51 -12.01 -9.15 -17.85
N ALA A 52 -11.65 -8.13 -18.64
CA ALA A 52 -10.40 -8.09 -19.40
C ALA A 52 -9.20 -7.87 -18.45
N LEU A 53 -8.48 -8.95 -18.18
CA LEU A 53 -7.35 -8.98 -17.24
C LEU A 53 -6.02 -9.10 -17.98
N GLU A 54 -5.05 -8.32 -17.52
CA GLU A 54 -3.66 -8.43 -17.93
C GLU A 54 -2.79 -8.63 -16.69
N PRO A 55 -1.86 -9.61 -16.67
CA PRO A 55 -1.00 -9.82 -15.52
C PRO A 55 -0.22 -8.56 -15.16
N SER A 56 -0.19 -8.20 -13.88
CA SER A 56 0.61 -7.08 -13.39
C SER A 56 2.09 -7.45 -13.38
N PRO A 57 3.01 -6.57 -13.83
CA PRO A 57 4.44 -6.79 -13.71
C PRO A 57 4.94 -6.69 -12.26
N PHE A 58 4.16 -6.11 -11.35
CA PHE A 58 4.58 -5.81 -10.00
C PHE A 58 4.29 -6.92 -8.98
N CYS A 59 3.25 -7.74 -9.23
CA CYS A 59 2.85 -8.78 -8.29
C CYS A 59 2.16 -9.94 -9.04
N LYS A 60 2.60 -11.18 -8.80
CA LYS A 60 2.03 -12.39 -9.43
C LYS A 60 0.54 -12.62 -9.11
N ALA A 61 0.05 -12.06 -8.02
CA ALA A 61 -1.36 -12.14 -7.63
C ALA A 61 -2.21 -10.98 -8.16
N ALA A 62 -1.59 -10.01 -8.85
CA ALA A 62 -2.26 -8.81 -9.31
C ALA A 62 -2.48 -8.81 -10.83
N PHE A 63 -3.56 -8.15 -11.23
CA PHE A 63 -3.92 -7.94 -12.63
C PHE A 63 -4.28 -6.47 -12.86
N VAL A 64 -3.93 -5.97 -14.03
CA VAL A 64 -4.45 -4.72 -14.58
C VAL A 64 -5.82 -5.01 -15.20
N VAL A 65 -6.81 -4.18 -14.92
CA VAL A 65 -8.16 -4.27 -15.52
C VAL A 65 -8.26 -3.24 -16.63
N ARG A 66 -8.47 -3.71 -17.85
CA ARG A 66 -8.49 -2.86 -19.07
C ARG A 66 -9.86 -2.28 -19.39
N GLU A 67 -10.88 -2.64 -18.64
CA GLU A 67 -12.23 -2.13 -18.84
C GLU A 67 -12.42 -0.78 -18.15
N GLU A 68 -12.68 0.27 -18.91
CA GLU A 68 -12.95 1.61 -18.36
C GLU A 68 -14.21 1.66 -17.50
N THR A 69 -15.20 0.82 -17.80
CA THR A 69 -16.47 0.74 -17.09
C THR A 69 -16.41 -0.09 -15.82
N PHE A 70 -15.29 -0.76 -15.55
CA PHE A 70 -15.12 -1.62 -14.39
C PHE A 70 -15.30 -0.84 -13.08
N LYS A 71 -16.26 -1.30 -12.28
CA LYS A 71 -16.56 -0.74 -10.94
C LYS A 71 -16.42 -1.86 -9.91
N PRO A 72 -15.22 -1.99 -9.27
CA PRO A 72 -14.92 -3.09 -8.36
C PRO A 72 -15.98 -3.27 -7.27
N GLY A 73 -16.43 -2.17 -6.65
CA GLY A 73 -17.44 -2.19 -5.60
C GLY A 73 -18.83 -2.72 -6.00
N ARG A 74 -19.07 -2.96 -7.29
CA ARG A 74 -20.30 -3.58 -7.80
C ARG A 74 -20.12 -5.03 -8.22
N HIS A 75 -18.88 -5.52 -8.20
CA HIS A 75 -18.57 -6.86 -8.68
C HIS A 75 -18.81 -7.92 -7.58
N PRO A 76 -19.49 -9.04 -7.86
CA PRO A 76 -19.76 -10.10 -6.87
C PRO A 76 -18.49 -10.63 -6.20
N TYR A 77 -17.40 -10.81 -6.95
CA TYR A 77 -16.12 -11.27 -6.41
C TYR A 77 -15.45 -10.29 -5.45
N HIS A 78 -15.72 -8.97 -5.61
CA HIS A 78 -15.27 -7.98 -4.64
C HIS A 78 -16.00 -8.19 -3.29
N HIS A 79 -17.31 -8.34 -3.32
CA HIS A 79 -18.10 -8.59 -2.11
C HIS A 79 -17.75 -9.93 -1.43
N ALA A 80 -17.43 -10.94 -2.23
CA ALA A 80 -16.97 -12.24 -1.74
C ALA A 80 -15.52 -12.28 -1.24
N GLY A 81 -14.79 -11.15 -1.29
CA GLY A 81 -13.40 -11.06 -0.86
C GLY A 81 -12.42 -11.85 -1.73
N VAL A 82 -12.77 -12.14 -2.99
CA VAL A 82 -11.92 -12.87 -3.94
C VAL A 82 -10.74 -12.00 -4.39
N PHE A 83 -10.96 -10.71 -4.52
CA PHE A 83 -9.92 -9.72 -4.82
C PHE A 83 -10.08 -8.44 -4.01
N TYR A 84 -8.97 -7.74 -3.85
CA TYR A 84 -8.91 -6.35 -3.41
C TYR A 84 -8.66 -5.45 -4.62
N SER A 85 -9.41 -4.35 -4.74
CA SER A 85 -9.15 -3.34 -5.78
C SER A 85 -7.97 -2.49 -5.36
N GLN A 86 -6.89 -2.53 -6.13
CA GLN A 86 -5.63 -1.87 -5.80
C GLN A 86 -4.96 -1.41 -7.10
N GLU A 87 -4.35 -0.26 -7.07
CA GLU A 87 -3.51 0.20 -8.17
C GLU A 87 -2.35 -0.79 -8.35
N PRO A 88 -2.00 -1.16 -9.61
CA PRO A 88 -1.04 -2.23 -9.86
C PRO A 88 0.33 -2.05 -9.19
N SER A 89 0.91 -0.83 -9.21
CA SER A 89 2.21 -0.55 -8.58
C SER A 89 2.15 -0.66 -7.06
N ALA A 90 1.04 -0.25 -6.42
CA ALA A 90 0.85 -0.36 -4.98
C ALA A 90 0.83 -1.82 -4.49
N SER A 91 0.69 -2.79 -5.39
CA SER A 91 0.76 -4.22 -5.05
C SER A 91 2.19 -4.75 -4.88
N SER A 92 3.21 -3.96 -5.17
CA SER A 92 4.63 -4.38 -5.16
C SER A 92 5.22 -4.54 -3.75
N ALA A 93 4.88 -3.65 -2.82
CA ALA A 93 5.56 -3.56 -1.51
C ALA A 93 5.35 -4.80 -0.63
N ALA A 94 4.12 -5.28 -0.46
CA ALA A 94 3.84 -6.42 0.41
C ALA A 94 4.56 -7.73 0.01
N PRO A 95 4.67 -8.12 -1.27
CA PRO A 95 5.44 -9.30 -1.69
C PRO A 95 6.93 -9.24 -1.36
N LEU A 96 7.53 -8.05 -1.32
CA LEU A 96 8.96 -7.87 -1.01
C LEU A 96 9.32 -8.29 0.41
N LEU A 97 8.36 -8.26 1.33
CA LEU A 97 8.56 -8.75 2.70
C LEU A 97 8.79 -10.27 2.79
N GLY A 98 8.47 -11.04 1.77
CA GLY A 98 8.66 -12.49 1.78
C GLY A 98 7.93 -13.19 2.93
N VAL A 99 6.72 -12.73 3.27
CA VAL A 99 5.89 -13.30 4.34
C VAL A 99 5.55 -14.75 4.06
N ARG A 100 5.63 -15.58 5.13
CA ARG A 100 5.32 -17.02 5.09
C ARG A 100 4.35 -17.40 6.22
N PRO A 101 3.60 -18.49 6.07
CA PRO A 101 2.76 -19.01 7.13
C PRO A 101 3.52 -19.20 8.45
N GLY A 102 2.90 -18.80 9.56
CA GLY A 102 3.47 -18.88 10.90
C GLY A 102 4.19 -17.62 11.39
N MET A 103 4.49 -16.66 10.51
CA MET A 103 5.17 -15.42 10.89
C MET A 103 4.25 -14.44 11.64
N ARG A 104 4.88 -13.58 12.45
CA ARG A 104 4.26 -12.40 13.07
C ARG A 104 4.58 -11.17 12.21
N VAL A 105 3.55 -10.54 11.68
CA VAL A 105 3.65 -9.47 10.69
C VAL A 105 2.96 -8.22 11.20
N LEU A 106 3.61 -7.07 11.08
CA LEU A 106 3.02 -5.74 11.35
C LEU A 106 2.90 -4.95 10.04
N ASP A 107 1.74 -4.35 9.84
CA ASP A 107 1.49 -3.28 8.87
C ASP A 107 1.20 -2.00 9.66
N THR A 108 2.11 -1.03 9.66
CA THR A 108 2.08 0.12 10.58
C THR A 108 1.09 1.20 10.21
N CYS A 109 0.78 1.35 8.90
CA CYS A 109 -0.09 2.39 8.33
C CYS A 109 -1.08 1.74 7.35
N ALA A 110 -1.89 0.81 7.86
CA ALA A 110 -2.50 -0.24 7.08
C ALA A 110 -3.71 0.17 6.23
N ALA A 111 -4.43 1.24 6.61
CA ALA A 111 -5.66 1.60 5.92
C ALA A 111 -5.42 2.11 4.47
N PRO A 112 -6.29 1.70 3.55
CA PRO A 112 -7.59 1.03 3.73
C PRO A 112 -7.53 -0.51 3.73
N GLY A 113 -6.35 -1.17 3.72
CA GLY A 113 -6.21 -2.62 3.88
C GLY A 113 -5.71 -3.38 2.65
N GLY A 114 -5.32 -2.71 1.58
CA GLY A 114 -4.85 -3.37 0.36
C GLY A 114 -3.57 -4.20 0.58
N LYS A 115 -2.55 -3.61 1.21
CA LYS A 115 -1.29 -4.29 1.54
C LYS A 115 -1.50 -5.31 2.66
N SER A 116 -2.26 -4.96 3.72
CA SER A 116 -2.65 -5.91 4.77
C SER A 116 -3.34 -7.16 4.21
N SER A 117 -4.23 -7.03 3.22
CA SER A 117 -4.88 -8.20 2.60
C SER A 117 -3.90 -9.09 1.85
N GLN A 118 -2.86 -8.54 1.24
CA GLN A 118 -1.78 -9.31 0.60
C GLN A 118 -0.93 -10.06 1.64
N LEU A 119 -0.58 -9.40 2.76
CA LEU A 119 0.15 -10.01 3.88
C LEU A 119 -0.66 -11.16 4.50
N ALA A 120 -1.96 -10.95 4.73
CA ALA A 120 -2.88 -11.99 5.21
C ALA A 120 -2.96 -13.19 4.25
N ALA A 121 -3.03 -12.92 2.94
CA ALA A 121 -3.04 -13.96 1.92
C ALA A 121 -1.75 -14.80 1.93
N ALA A 122 -0.59 -14.15 2.16
CA ALA A 122 0.70 -14.82 2.29
C ALA A 122 0.80 -15.68 3.57
N LEU A 123 0.21 -15.24 4.67
CA LEU A 123 0.12 -16.00 5.93
C LEU A 123 -0.78 -17.24 5.84
N ARG A 124 -1.72 -17.29 4.90
CA ARG A 124 -2.65 -18.42 4.71
C ARG A 124 -3.39 -18.85 5.98
N GLY A 125 -3.76 -17.87 6.82
CA GLY A 125 -4.45 -18.13 8.09
C GLY A 125 -3.56 -18.68 9.21
N GLN A 126 -2.24 -18.69 9.05
CA GLN A 126 -1.28 -19.17 10.05
C GLN A 126 -0.35 -18.04 10.47
N GLY A 127 -0.05 -17.94 11.79
CA GLY A 127 0.70 -16.82 12.35
C GLY A 127 -0.21 -15.67 12.77
N LEU A 128 0.33 -14.46 12.80
CA LEU A 128 -0.35 -13.26 13.28
C LEU A 128 -0.11 -12.11 12.32
N LEU A 129 -1.18 -11.44 11.90
CA LEU A 129 -1.13 -10.13 11.26
C LEU A 129 -1.62 -9.07 12.24
N VAL A 130 -0.80 -8.09 12.54
CA VAL A 130 -1.23 -6.85 13.22
C VAL A 130 -1.28 -5.75 12.18
N SER A 131 -2.45 -5.15 12.00
CA SER A 131 -2.66 -4.05 11.07
C SER A 131 -3.06 -2.81 11.86
N ASN A 132 -2.20 -1.81 11.87
CA ASN A 132 -2.40 -0.57 12.62
C ASN A 132 -2.82 0.58 11.71
N GLU A 133 -3.70 1.42 12.23
CA GLU A 133 -4.05 2.70 11.60
C GLU A 133 -4.32 3.74 12.68
N TYR A 134 -3.59 4.85 12.62
CA TYR A 134 -3.66 5.91 13.63
C TYR A 134 -5.02 6.65 13.62
N VAL A 135 -5.62 6.84 12.46
CA VAL A 135 -6.90 7.56 12.32
C VAL A 135 -8.07 6.60 12.52
N ALA A 136 -8.84 6.78 13.60
CA ALA A 136 -9.91 5.87 14.00
C ALA A 136 -10.94 5.57 12.87
N ALA A 137 -11.39 6.59 12.14
CA ALA A 137 -12.33 6.39 11.05
C ALA A 137 -11.75 5.51 9.91
N ARG A 138 -10.43 5.60 9.66
CA ARG A 138 -9.74 4.76 8.69
C ARG A 138 -9.49 3.35 9.23
N ALA A 139 -9.28 3.19 10.54
CA ALA A 139 -9.17 1.88 11.19
C ALA A 139 -10.47 1.06 11.05
N GLU A 140 -11.65 1.70 11.15
CA GLU A 140 -12.93 1.03 10.88
C GLU A 140 -13.08 0.59 9.41
N ILE A 141 -12.59 1.37 8.47
CA ILE A 141 -12.55 0.99 7.04
C ILE A 141 -11.61 -0.20 6.84
N LEU A 142 -10.42 -0.18 7.45
CA LEU A 142 -9.47 -1.28 7.43
C LEU A 142 -10.09 -2.57 7.96
N LYS A 143 -10.72 -2.50 9.12
CA LYS A 143 -11.43 -3.63 9.75
C LYS A 143 -12.47 -4.23 8.80
N SER A 144 -13.37 -3.40 8.29
CA SER A 144 -14.41 -3.84 7.35
C SER A 144 -13.83 -4.51 6.10
N ASN A 145 -12.73 -3.98 5.56
CA ASN A 145 -12.06 -4.58 4.40
C ASN A 145 -11.42 -5.93 4.72
N LEU A 146 -10.73 -6.09 5.85
CA LEU A 146 -10.12 -7.36 6.24
C LEU A 146 -11.18 -8.42 6.57
N GLU A 147 -12.29 -8.04 7.20
CA GLU A 147 -13.45 -8.91 7.40
C GLU A 147 -14.05 -9.39 6.06
N ARG A 148 -14.29 -8.47 5.12
CA ARG A 148 -14.75 -8.78 3.76
C ARG A 148 -13.80 -9.72 3.03
N MET A 149 -12.49 -9.52 3.16
CA MET A 149 -11.47 -10.40 2.58
C MET A 149 -11.39 -11.76 3.27
N GLY A 150 -12.05 -11.92 4.42
CA GLY A 150 -12.10 -13.17 5.18
C GLY A 150 -10.77 -13.52 5.86
N VAL A 151 -10.08 -12.52 6.37
CA VAL A 151 -8.82 -12.71 7.10
C VAL A 151 -9.10 -13.24 8.51
N PRO A 152 -8.64 -14.46 8.86
CA PRO A 152 -9.02 -15.08 10.13
C PRO A 152 -8.07 -14.74 11.30
N ASN A 153 -6.86 -14.26 11.02
CA ASN A 153 -5.76 -14.14 11.97
C ASN A 153 -5.17 -12.73 12.02
N ALA A 154 -6.01 -11.71 11.85
CA ALA A 154 -5.61 -10.31 11.99
C ALA A 154 -6.11 -9.68 13.30
N VAL A 155 -5.29 -8.84 13.87
CA VAL A 155 -5.63 -7.88 14.93
C VAL A 155 -5.53 -6.48 14.34
N ILE A 156 -6.60 -5.70 14.47
CA ILE A 156 -6.61 -4.31 14.06
C ILE A 156 -6.35 -3.43 15.28
N LEU A 157 -5.35 -2.56 15.16
CA LEU A 157 -5.03 -1.56 16.18
C LEU A 157 -5.38 -0.17 15.65
N ASN A 158 -5.76 0.69 16.60
CA ASN A 158 -5.89 2.13 16.36
C ASN A 158 -4.98 2.85 17.37
N GLU A 159 -3.66 2.75 17.12
CA GLU A 159 -2.65 3.20 18.06
C GLU A 159 -1.56 4.05 17.39
N ALA A 160 -0.91 4.88 18.20
CA ALA A 160 0.33 5.55 17.79
C ALA A 160 1.47 4.52 17.64
N PRO A 161 2.31 4.58 16.58
CA PRO A 161 3.42 3.65 16.39
C PRO A 161 4.36 3.53 17.61
N ALA A 162 4.59 4.63 18.32
CA ALA A 162 5.42 4.65 19.53
C ALA A 162 4.87 3.73 20.62
N ARG A 163 3.55 3.67 20.80
CA ARG A 163 2.93 2.78 21.80
C ARG A 163 3.08 1.31 21.44
N ILE A 164 3.05 1.01 20.15
CA ILE A 164 3.31 -0.35 19.66
C ILE A 164 4.77 -0.72 19.92
N ALA A 165 5.70 0.21 19.68
CA ALA A 165 7.13 0.02 19.95
C ALA A 165 7.42 -0.23 21.43
N GLU A 166 6.76 0.48 22.33
CA GLU A 166 6.87 0.26 23.78
C GLU A 166 6.30 -1.11 24.21
N ALA A 167 5.18 -1.51 23.64
CA ALA A 167 4.47 -2.72 24.05
C ALA A 167 5.04 -4.01 23.46
N LEU A 168 5.61 -3.97 22.28
CA LEU A 168 6.01 -5.14 21.49
C LEU A 168 7.43 -4.99 20.89
N PRO A 169 8.46 -4.68 21.72
CA PRO A 169 9.83 -4.57 21.21
C PRO A 169 10.31 -5.92 20.66
N GLU A 170 11.02 -5.89 19.53
CA GLU A 170 11.62 -7.07 18.87
C GLU A 170 10.64 -8.24 18.65
N PHE A 171 9.36 -7.93 18.42
CA PHE A 171 8.31 -8.95 18.37
C PHE A 171 8.03 -9.47 16.96
N PHE A 172 8.10 -8.65 15.92
CA PHE A 172 7.64 -9.00 14.58
C PHE A 172 8.76 -9.54 13.68
N ASP A 173 8.46 -10.60 12.97
CA ASP A 173 9.38 -11.19 11.98
C ASP A 173 9.42 -10.34 10.69
N ARG A 174 8.31 -9.62 10.38
CA ARG A 174 8.15 -8.78 9.20
C ARG A 174 7.38 -7.50 9.54
N VAL A 175 7.88 -6.38 9.07
CA VAL A 175 7.24 -5.07 9.27
C VAL A 175 7.09 -4.35 7.94
N LEU A 176 5.87 -3.93 7.61
CA LEU A 176 5.57 -3.05 6.49
C LEU A 176 5.32 -1.65 7.02
N VAL A 177 6.00 -0.69 6.45
CA VAL A 177 5.75 0.75 6.62
C VAL A 177 5.33 1.31 5.27
N ASP A 178 4.00 1.40 5.03
CA ASP A 178 3.47 2.16 3.90
C ASP A 178 3.16 3.56 4.41
N ALA A 179 4.19 4.41 4.42
CA ALA A 179 4.20 5.64 5.18
C ALA A 179 3.17 6.67 4.66
N PRO A 180 2.55 7.45 5.56
CA PRO A 180 1.85 8.65 5.15
C PRO A 180 2.85 9.61 4.47
N CYS A 181 2.49 10.08 3.29
CA CYS A 181 3.39 10.85 2.43
C CYS A 181 2.66 12.01 1.74
N SER A 182 3.40 12.86 1.07
CA SER A 182 2.85 14.00 0.31
C SER A 182 1.95 13.61 -0.87
N GLY A 183 1.97 12.32 -1.27
CA GLY A 183 0.98 11.73 -2.15
C GLY A 183 1.09 12.12 -3.62
N GLU A 184 2.27 12.42 -4.12
CA GLU A 184 2.50 12.89 -5.49
C GLU A 184 2.03 11.87 -6.56
N GLY A 185 2.14 10.59 -6.27
CA GLY A 185 1.60 9.53 -7.13
C GLY A 185 0.07 9.55 -7.26
N MET A 186 -0.62 10.31 -6.39
CA MET A 186 -2.07 10.47 -6.43
C MET A 186 -2.53 11.64 -7.33
N PHE A 187 -1.64 12.48 -7.84
CA PHE A 187 -1.99 13.66 -8.65
C PHE A 187 -2.88 13.34 -9.86
N ARG A 188 -2.71 12.16 -10.45
CA ARG A 188 -3.56 11.70 -11.57
C ARG A 188 -4.94 11.20 -11.14
N LYS A 189 -5.15 10.97 -9.86
CA LYS A 189 -6.39 10.39 -9.31
C LYS A 189 -7.23 11.40 -8.55
N GLU A 190 -6.57 12.29 -7.82
CA GLU A 190 -7.21 13.17 -6.84
C GLU A 190 -6.72 14.61 -6.98
N ALA A 191 -7.58 15.48 -7.49
CA ALA A 191 -7.27 16.90 -7.65
C ALA A 191 -6.90 17.58 -6.30
N VAL A 192 -7.44 17.09 -5.19
CA VAL A 192 -7.12 17.58 -3.86
C VAL A 192 -5.65 17.37 -3.49
N ALA A 193 -5.04 16.27 -3.92
CA ALA A 193 -3.62 16.01 -3.70
C ALA A 193 -2.74 17.08 -4.34
N VAL A 194 -3.09 17.52 -5.55
CA VAL A 194 -2.38 18.61 -6.26
C VAL A 194 -2.53 19.95 -5.52
N THR A 195 -3.74 20.26 -5.03
CA THR A 195 -4.02 21.55 -4.40
C THR A 195 -3.44 21.70 -3.00
N GLN A 196 -3.26 20.60 -2.29
CA GLN A 196 -2.69 20.57 -0.93
C GLN A 196 -1.18 20.38 -0.91
N HIS A 197 -0.58 20.02 -2.04
CA HIS A 197 0.86 19.76 -2.13
C HIS A 197 1.67 21.03 -1.91
N SER A 198 2.73 20.91 -1.12
CA SER A 198 3.68 21.99 -0.82
C SER A 198 5.00 21.44 -0.29
N GLU A 199 6.07 22.23 -0.36
CA GLU A 199 7.36 21.88 0.27
C GLU A 199 7.21 21.62 1.78
N ALA A 200 6.37 22.39 2.46
CA ALA A 200 6.10 22.22 3.88
C ALA A 200 5.46 20.84 4.18
N LEU A 201 4.53 20.39 3.33
CA LEU A 201 3.91 19.08 3.45
C LEU A 201 4.94 17.96 3.25
N VAL A 202 5.80 18.06 2.24
CA VAL A 202 6.89 17.09 1.99
C VAL A 202 7.79 16.96 3.21
N LYS A 203 8.26 18.08 3.79
CA LYS A 203 9.09 18.08 5.00
C LYS A 203 8.39 17.47 6.20
N GLN A 204 7.13 17.82 6.41
CA GLN A 204 6.33 17.26 7.50
C GLN A 204 6.14 15.74 7.35
N CYS A 205 5.87 15.27 6.14
CA CYS A 205 5.73 13.84 5.87
C CYS A 205 7.05 13.09 6.03
N ALA A 206 8.17 13.68 5.61
CA ALA A 206 9.50 13.11 5.81
C ALA A 206 9.84 12.95 7.31
N GLU A 207 9.60 13.97 8.11
CA GLU A 207 9.80 13.90 9.58
C GLU A 207 8.92 12.83 10.24
N LEU A 208 7.66 12.74 9.82
CA LEU A 208 6.74 11.72 10.31
C LEU A 208 7.16 10.32 9.87
N GLY A 209 7.58 10.17 8.61
CA GLY A 209 8.11 8.92 8.05
C GLY A 209 9.28 8.38 8.87
N ALA A 210 10.26 9.24 9.18
CA ALA A 210 11.41 8.91 10.01
C ALA A 210 10.99 8.39 11.41
N GLN A 211 10.06 9.08 12.07
CA GLN A 211 9.56 8.67 13.39
C GLN A 211 8.85 7.31 13.34
N ILE A 212 8.06 7.06 12.31
CA ILE A 212 7.38 5.76 12.12
C ILE A 212 8.42 4.67 11.84
N LEU A 213 9.43 4.97 11.05
CA LEU A 213 10.50 4.03 10.70
C LEU A 213 11.32 3.62 11.92
N ASP A 214 11.66 4.57 12.81
CA ASP A 214 12.32 4.29 14.09
C ASP A 214 11.49 3.36 14.97
N CYS A 215 10.18 3.62 15.08
CA CYS A 215 9.25 2.75 15.80
C CYS A 215 9.17 1.35 15.18
N ALA A 216 9.13 1.28 13.86
CA ALA A 216 9.09 0.03 13.11
C ALA A 216 10.36 -0.80 13.28
N ALA A 217 11.53 -0.15 13.33
CA ALA A 217 12.79 -0.80 13.63
C ALA A 217 12.82 -1.38 15.05
N ALA A 218 12.27 -0.65 16.04
CA ALA A 218 12.24 -1.11 17.44
C ALA A 218 11.37 -2.35 17.66
N VAL A 219 10.32 -2.55 16.88
CA VAL A 219 9.45 -3.74 16.96
C VAL A 219 9.93 -4.94 16.14
N LEU A 220 10.93 -4.73 15.28
CA LEU A 220 11.44 -5.77 14.40
C LEU A 220 12.34 -6.74 15.18
N ALA A 221 12.03 -8.03 15.13
CA ALA A 221 12.84 -9.06 15.77
C ALA A 221 14.22 -9.18 15.10
N PRO A 222 15.26 -9.59 15.84
CA PRO A 222 16.57 -9.86 15.25
C PRO A 222 16.49 -10.83 14.06
N GLY A 223 17.04 -10.42 12.91
CA GLY A 223 16.95 -11.17 11.64
C GLY A 223 15.62 -10.99 10.90
N GLY A 224 14.72 -10.16 11.41
CA GLY A 224 13.51 -9.75 10.72
C GLY A 224 13.78 -8.88 9.49
N GLN A 225 12.73 -8.61 8.71
CA GLN A 225 12.79 -7.75 7.52
C GLN A 225 11.75 -6.65 7.61
N LEU A 226 12.15 -5.46 7.19
CA LEU A 226 11.30 -4.29 7.06
C LEU A 226 11.26 -3.87 5.59
N VAL A 227 10.07 -3.49 5.12
CA VAL A 227 9.89 -2.80 3.84
C VAL A 227 9.25 -1.46 4.13
N TYR A 228 9.88 -0.41 3.64
CA TYR A 228 9.35 0.95 3.64
C TYR A 228 8.85 1.29 2.23
N SER A 229 7.71 1.93 2.12
CA SER A 229 7.12 2.36 0.85
C SER A 229 6.33 3.62 1.03
N THR A 230 6.26 4.42 -0.03
CA THR A 230 5.40 5.59 -0.14
C THR A 230 4.67 5.61 -1.48
N CYS A 231 3.80 6.57 -1.69
CA CYS A 231 3.24 6.90 -3.00
C CYS A 231 3.65 8.31 -3.46
N THR A 232 4.83 8.75 -3.07
CA THR A 232 5.42 10.02 -3.51
C THR A 232 6.65 9.79 -4.39
N PHE A 233 7.27 10.86 -4.88
CA PHE A 233 8.54 10.86 -5.61
C PHE A 233 9.57 11.77 -4.92
N ALA A 234 9.23 12.30 -3.74
CA ALA A 234 10.09 13.18 -2.98
C ALA A 234 11.25 12.40 -2.35
N PRO A 235 12.51 12.69 -2.72
CA PRO A 235 13.66 11.98 -2.15
C PRO A 235 13.74 12.07 -0.63
N GLU A 236 13.25 13.16 -0.06
CA GLU A 236 13.22 13.37 1.39
C GLU A 236 12.30 12.36 2.12
N GLU A 237 11.27 11.87 1.42
CA GLU A 237 10.30 10.92 1.96
C GLU A 237 10.62 9.46 1.58
N ASP A 238 11.58 9.23 0.68
CA ASP A 238 12.00 7.92 0.17
C ASP A 238 13.48 7.64 0.47
N GLU A 239 14.40 7.94 -0.45
CA GLU A 239 15.81 7.60 -0.31
C GLU A 239 16.51 8.33 0.86
N GLY A 240 15.94 9.42 1.34
CA GLY A 240 16.41 10.20 2.48
C GLY A 240 16.06 9.61 3.85
N GLN A 241 15.20 8.56 3.89
CA GLN A 241 14.83 7.85 5.11
C GLN A 241 15.82 6.70 5.37
#